data_43833074bdd9f748fab42d1dfc3c9fbc
#
_entry.id   43833074bdd9f748fab42d1dfc3c9fbc
#
_cell.length_a   1.000
_cell.length_b   1.000
_cell.length_c   1.000
_cell.angle_alpha   90.00
_cell.angle_beta   90.00
_cell.angle_gamma   90.00
#
_symmetry.space_group_name_H-M   'P 1'
#
loop_
_entity.id
_entity.type
_entity.pdbx_description
1 polymer ?
#
loop_
_entity_poly.entity_id
_entity_poly.type
_entity_poly.pdbx_seq_one_letter_code
_entity_poly.pdbx_strand_id
1 'polypeptide(L)'
;MSSGESVFSTPSEASLLDKVCRRTFLKCLEKLPHGSLTIMENGSTIASMGNPNDDLHATINFKDVKAYRQLLLGGSVGAGEAYMDGLWESDNVTAVVQIFARNLSTLDAWENKFKWISMPILKIQHFARRNTQDQAKKNIEAHYDLGNKLYTRFLDNTMMYLSLIHI
;
A
#
# COMPACT_ATOMS: atom_id res chain seq x y z
N MET A 1 39.59 6.17 4.91
CA MET A 1 39.07 5.22 3.91
C MET A 1 38.27 4.18 4.69
N SER A 2 36.99 4.37 4.78
CA SER A 2 36.08 3.43 5.46
C SER A 2 35.07 2.95 4.41
N SER A 3 35.19 1.69 4.05
CA SER A 3 34.36 1.02 3.07
C SER A 3 32.98 0.80 3.66
N GLY A 4 31.99 1.49 3.12
CA GLY A 4 30.57 1.22 3.43
C GLY A 4 30.17 -0.12 2.82
N GLU A 5 30.04 -1.15 3.61
CA GLU A 5 29.40 -2.40 3.24
C GLU A 5 27.92 -2.15 3.00
N SER A 6 27.50 -2.22 1.76
CA SER A 6 26.11 -2.29 1.38
C SER A 6 25.55 -3.65 1.86
N VAL A 7 24.76 -3.63 2.90
CA VAL A 7 23.98 -4.81 3.35
C VAL A 7 22.94 -5.12 2.28
N PHE A 8 23.31 -5.93 1.30
CA PHE A 8 22.35 -6.58 0.41
C PHE A 8 21.58 -7.59 1.25
N SER A 9 20.35 -7.26 1.62
CA SER A 9 19.42 -8.23 2.20
C SER A 9 19.14 -9.30 1.14
N THR A 10 19.51 -10.55 1.45
CA THR A 10 19.14 -11.72 0.66
C THR A 10 17.62 -11.75 0.45
N PRO A 11 17.13 -12.05 -0.78
CA PRO A 11 15.71 -12.21 -1.03
C PRO A 11 15.17 -13.32 -0.09
N SER A 12 14.28 -12.95 0.80
CA SER A 12 13.61 -13.90 1.68
C SER A 12 12.80 -14.87 0.81
N GLU A 13 12.96 -16.17 1.00
CA GLU A 13 12.17 -17.17 0.28
C GLU A 13 10.67 -16.84 0.40
N ALA A 14 10.01 -16.72 -0.76
CA ALA A 14 8.59 -16.39 -0.83
C ALA A 14 7.76 -17.46 -0.14
N SER A 15 7.08 -17.10 0.93
CA SER A 15 6.14 -17.96 1.64
C SER A 15 5.06 -18.49 0.69
N LEU A 16 4.52 -19.68 0.98
CA LEU A 16 3.37 -20.22 0.25
C LEU A 16 2.20 -19.23 0.22
N LEU A 17 1.99 -18.50 1.32
CA LEU A 17 0.99 -17.46 1.43
C LEU A 17 1.27 -16.30 0.47
N ASP A 18 2.51 -15.86 0.34
CA ASP A 18 2.88 -14.77 -0.57
C ASP A 18 2.64 -15.16 -2.04
N LYS A 19 2.92 -16.41 -2.40
CA LYS A 19 2.63 -16.95 -3.75
C LYS A 19 1.13 -17.00 -4.04
N VAL A 20 0.32 -17.39 -3.06
CA VAL A 20 -1.15 -17.39 -3.18
C VAL A 20 -1.67 -15.97 -3.31
N CYS A 21 -1.21 -15.04 -2.46
CA CYS A 21 -1.58 -13.63 -2.53
C CYS A 21 -1.21 -13.01 -3.87
N ARG A 22 0.00 -13.25 -4.37
CA ARG A 22 0.43 -12.81 -5.70
C ARG A 22 -0.53 -13.30 -6.80
N ARG A 23 -0.80 -14.60 -6.85
CA ARG A 23 -1.71 -15.18 -7.85
C ARG A 23 -3.11 -14.58 -7.78
N THR A 24 -3.63 -14.42 -6.58
CA THR A 24 -4.97 -13.84 -6.35
C THR A 24 -5.02 -12.39 -6.77
N PHE A 25 -4.04 -11.58 -6.39
CA PHE A 25 -3.95 -10.17 -6.75
C PHE A 25 -3.90 -9.99 -8.28
N LEU A 26 -3.02 -10.70 -8.97
CA LEU A 26 -2.92 -10.64 -10.43
C LEU A 26 -4.25 -11.02 -11.10
N LYS A 27 -4.93 -12.05 -10.58
CA LYS A 27 -6.24 -12.47 -11.08
C LYS A 27 -7.34 -11.42 -10.86
N CYS A 28 -7.25 -10.62 -9.81
CA CYS A 28 -8.15 -9.48 -9.60
C CYS A 28 -7.94 -8.39 -10.65
N LEU A 29 -6.69 -8.13 -11.04
CA LEU A 29 -6.35 -7.09 -12.00
C LEU A 29 -6.74 -7.44 -13.45
N GLU A 30 -6.85 -8.72 -13.81
CA GLU A 30 -7.26 -9.15 -15.16
C GLU A 30 -8.62 -8.57 -15.61
N LYS A 31 -9.48 -8.22 -14.66
CA LYS A 31 -10.86 -7.80 -14.90
C LYS A 31 -11.12 -6.33 -14.61
N LEU A 32 -10.10 -5.51 -14.57
CA LEU A 32 -10.28 -4.07 -14.38
C LEU A 32 -10.94 -3.45 -15.64
N PRO A 33 -12.14 -2.87 -15.52
CA PRO A 33 -12.84 -2.26 -16.65
C PRO A 33 -12.23 -0.92 -17.08
N HIS A 34 -11.56 -0.21 -16.17
CA HIS A 34 -11.01 1.13 -16.40
C HIS A 34 -9.51 1.17 -16.15
N GLY A 35 -8.79 1.76 -17.11
CA GLY A 35 -7.34 1.88 -17.07
C GLY A 35 -6.59 0.59 -17.39
N SER A 36 -5.29 0.70 -17.59
CA SER A 36 -4.39 -0.44 -17.74
C SER A 36 -3.18 -0.35 -16.85
N LEU A 37 -2.75 -1.51 -16.33
CA LEU A 37 -1.60 -1.65 -15.46
C LEU A 37 -0.57 -2.58 -16.08
N THR A 38 0.65 -2.09 -16.24
CA THR A 38 1.81 -2.93 -16.53
C THR A 38 2.43 -3.35 -15.20
N ILE A 39 2.47 -4.65 -14.97
CA ILE A 39 3.03 -5.23 -13.75
C ILE A 39 4.44 -5.73 -14.03
N MET A 40 5.36 -5.28 -13.21
CA MET A 40 6.77 -5.67 -13.26
C MET A 40 7.17 -6.32 -11.93
N GLU A 41 8.11 -7.22 -11.99
CA GLU A 41 8.79 -7.78 -10.80
C GLU A 41 10.29 -7.65 -10.99
N ASN A 42 10.94 -6.96 -10.05
CA ASN A 42 12.38 -6.71 -10.10
C ASN A 42 12.85 -6.16 -11.46
N GLY A 43 12.08 -5.24 -12.04
CA GLY A 43 12.39 -4.60 -13.33
C GLY A 43 12.00 -5.42 -14.57
N SER A 44 11.44 -6.64 -14.41
CA SER A 44 10.99 -7.46 -15.53
C SER A 44 9.47 -7.41 -15.65
N THR A 45 8.95 -7.10 -16.84
CA THR A 45 7.51 -7.10 -17.10
C THR A 45 6.97 -8.52 -17.06
N ILE A 46 5.97 -8.77 -16.22
CA ILE A 46 5.32 -10.08 -16.07
C ILE A 46 3.92 -10.14 -16.68
N ALA A 47 3.21 -8.99 -16.71
CA ALA A 47 1.86 -8.93 -17.25
C ALA A 47 1.47 -7.49 -17.62
N SER A 48 0.52 -7.35 -18.54
CA SER A 48 -0.25 -6.13 -18.78
C SER A 48 -1.73 -6.46 -18.61
N MET A 49 -2.44 -5.70 -17.78
CA MET A 49 -3.78 -6.01 -17.30
C MET A 49 -4.70 -4.80 -17.40
N GLY A 50 -6.01 -5.04 -17.48
CA GLY A 50 -7.03 -4.01 -17.61
C GLY A 50 -7.34 -3.67 -19.05
N ASN A 51 -7.90 -2.47 -19.29
CA ASN A 51 -8.33 -2.03 -20.62
C ASN A 51 -7.21 -1.25 -21.32
N PRO A 52 -6.57 -1.79 -22.37
CA PRO A 52 -5.47 -1.12 -23.08
C PRO A 52 -5.93 0.10 -23.90
N ASN A 53 -7.24 0.23 -24.15
CA ASN A 53 -7.80 1.34 -24.91
C ASN A 53 -8.28 2.50 -24.03
N ASP A 54 -8.08 2.41 -22.72
CA ASP A 54 -8.39 3.49 -21.77
C ASP A 54 -7.31 4.58 -21.86
N ASP A 55 -7.65 5.79 -21.41
CA ASP A 55 -6.75 6.94 -21.37
C ASP A 55 -5.73 6.89 -20.22
N LEU A 56 -5.92 5.98 -19.27
CA LEU A 56 -5.15 5.91 -18.04
C LEU A 56 -4.28 4.66 -17.98
N HIS A 57 -2.98 4.86 -18.02
CA HIS A 57 -1.98 3.80 -17.98
C HIS A 57 -0.99 4.04 -16.83
N ALA A 58 -0.59 2.96 -16.14
CA ALA A 58 0.43 3.03 -15.11
C ALA A 58 1.26 1.73 -15.07
N THR A 59 2.47 1.86 -14.51
CA THR A 59 3.37 0.74 -14.25
C THR A 59 3.54 0.55 -12.76
N ILE A 60 3.48 -0.67 -12.27
CA ILE A 60 3.82 -1.05 -10.90
C ILE A 60 4.97 -2.05 -10.95
N ASN A 61 6.08 -1.72 -10.31
CA ASN A 61 7.22 -2.61 -10.16
C ASN A 61 7.30 -3.14 -8.73
N PHE A 62 7.00 -4.42 -8.55
CA PHE A 62 7.11 -5.11 -7.27
C PHE A 62 8.57 -5.53 -7.05
N LYS A 63 9.18 -5.06 -5.95
CA LYS A 63 10.54 -5.40 -5.54
C LYS A 63 10.59 -6.59 -4.58
N ASP A 64 9.52 -6.80 -3.82
CA ASP A 64 9.37 -7.92 -2.91
C ASP A 64 7.95 -8.52 -3.05
N VAL A 65 7.89 -9.85 -3.10
CA VAL A 65 6.62 -10.59 -3.18
C VAL A 65 5.70 -10.35 -1.99
N LYS A 66 6.24 -9.90 -0.84
CA LYS A 66 5.46 -9.54 0.35
C LYS A 66 4.48 -8.39 0.10
N ALA A 67 4.78 -7.51 -0.87
CA ALA A 67 3.89 -6.43 -1.26
C ALA A 67 2.51 -6.96 -1.63
N TYR A 68 2.41 -8.05 -2.38
CA TYR A 68 1.12 -8.63 -2.78
C TYR A 68 0.24 -9.01 -1.60
N ARG A 69 0.85 -9.51 -0.51
CA ARG A 69 0.12 -9.83 0.71
C ARG A 69 -0.36 -8.57 1.42
N GLN A 70 0.49 -7.54 1.51
CA GLN A 70 0.09 -6.27 2.13
C GLN A 70 -1.04 -5.59 1.35
N LEU A 71 -0.96 -5.56 0.01
CA LEU A 71 -2.00 -5.00 -0.83
C LEU A 71 -3.32 -5.78 -0.71
N LEU A 72 -3.26 -7.10 -0.78
CA LEU A 72 -4.45 -7.95 -0.78
C LEU A 72 -5.15 -8.00 0.58
N LEU A 73 -4.40 -8.04 1.69
CA LEU A 73 -4.95 -8.16 3.04
C LEU A 73 -5.17 -6.80 3.72
N GLY A 74 -4.35 -5.81 3.39
CA GLY A 74 -4.40 -4.47 3.98
C GLY A 74 -5.13 -3.44 3.13
N GLY A 75 -5.56 -3.80 1.91
CA GLY A 75 -6.25 -2.89 1.00
C GLY A 75 -5.43 -1.63 0.70
N SER A 76 -6.09 -0.47 0.66
CA SER A 76 -5.44 0.82 0.37
C SER A 76 -4.40 1.21 1.43
N VAL A 77 -4.63 0.89 2.70
CA VAL A 77 -3.66 1.16 3.78
C VAL A 77 -2.43 0.28 3.60
N GLY A 78 -2.60 -1.03 3.39
CA GLY A 78 -1.50 -1.95 3.13
C GLY A 78 -0.73 -1.62 1.86
N ALA A 79 -1.40 -1.07 0.83
CA ALA A 79 -0.74 -0.59 -0.37
C ALA A 79 0.19 0.61 -0.07
N GLY A 80 -0.29 1.58 0.74
CA GLY A 80 0.51 2.72 1.17
C GLY A 80 1.69 2.32 2.05
N GLU A 81 1.47 1.44 3.03
CA GLU A 81 2.54 0.89 3.88
C GLU A 81 3.61 0.19 3.03
N ALA A 82 3.20 -0.69 2.10
CA ALA A 82 4.13 -1.40 1.21
C ALA A 82 4.92 -0.44 0.29
N TYR A 83 4.32 0.68 -0.13
CA TYR A 83 5.02 1.72 -0.88
C TYR A 83 6.06 2.43 -0.02
N MET A 84 5.71 2.84 1.20
CA MET A 84 6.63 3.48 2.13
C MET A 84 7.79 2.56 2.53
N ASP A 85 7.53 1.26 2.64
CA ASP A 85 8.54 0.23 2.90
C ASP A 85 9.40 -0.11 1.67
N GLY A 86 9.11 0.50 0.51
CA GLY A 86 9.86 0.28 -0.73
C GLY A 86 9.65 -1.09 -1.37
N LEU A 87 8.57 -1.81 -1.01
CA LEU A 87 8.26 -3.14 -1.54
C LEU A 87 7.69 -3.09 -2.96
N TRP A 88 7.16 -1.95 -3.37
CA TRP A 88 6.79 -1.64 -4.74
C TRP A 88 7.03 -0.18 -5.07
N GLU A 89 7.15 0.13 -6.35
CA GLU A 89 7.33 1.49 -6.86
C GLU A 89 6.56 1.69 -8.17
N SER A 90 6.39 2.93 -8.55
CA SER A 90 5.80 3.34 -9.83
C SER A 90 6.41 4.66 -10.27
N ASP A 91 6.53 4.86 -11.56
CA ASP A 91 6.90 6.13 -12.19
C ASP A 91 5.76 7.16 -12.08
N ASN A 92 4.51 6.69 -11.96
CA ASN A 92 3.34 7.54 -11.82
C ASN A 92 2.34 6.96 -10.79
N VAL A 93 2.64 7.17 -9.51
CA VAL A 93 1.79 6.72 -8.39
C VAL A 93 0.39 7.31 -8.47
N THR A 94 0.25 8.56 -8.95
CA THR A 94 -1.06 9.21 -9.11
C THR A 94 -1.94 8.42 -10.08
N ALA A 95 -1.40 8.00 -11.23
CA ALA A 95 -2.14 7.19 -12.20
C ALA A 95 -2.52 5.82 -11.61
N VAL A 96 -1.63 5.19 -10.83
CA VAL A 96 -1.95 3.95 -10.10
C VAL A 96 -3.16 4.15 -9.19
N VAL A 97 -3.14 5.20 -8.36
CA VAL A 97 -4.25 5.50 -7.43
C VAL A 97 -5.54 5.80 -8.20
N GLN A 98 -5.47 6.54 -9.30
CA GLN A 98 -6.64 6.85 -10.14
C GLN A 98 -7.24 5.59 -10.76
N ILE A 99 -6.42 4.65 -11.26
CA ILE A 99 -6.89 3.36 -11.79
C ILE A 99 -7.64 2.58 -10.71
N PHE A 100 -7.05 2.44 -9.51
CA PHE A 100 -7.73 1.75 -8.41
C PHE A 100 -9.01 2.46 -7.97
N ALA A 101 -9.01 3.79 -7.90
CA ALA A 101 -10.19 4.58 -7.55
C ALA A 101 -11.34 4.44 -8.57
N ARG A 102 -11.05 4.44 -9.87
CA ARG A 102 -12.05 4.21 -10.92
C ARG A 102 -12.65 2.80 -10.87
N ASN A 103 -11.96 1.84 -10.29
CA ASN A 103 -12.36 0.43 -10.22
C ASN A 103 -12.82 -0.01 -8.82
N LEU A 104 -13.05 0.90 -7.88
CA LEU A 104 -13.41 0.58 -6.49
C LEU A 104 -14.58 -0.40 -6.39
N SER A 105 -15.66 -0.19 -7.14
CA SER A 105 -16.84 -1.08 -7.10
C SER A 105 -16.50 -2.52 -7.50
N THR A 106 -15.59 -2.69 -8.47
CA THR A 106 -15.12 -4.01 -8.91
C THR A 106 -14.21 -4.64 -7.84
N LEU A 107 -13.34 -3.85 -7.22
CA LEU A 107 -12.44 -4.29 -6.17
C LEU A 107 -13.21 -4.65 -4.88
N ASP A 108 -14.20 -3.85 -4.49
CA ASP A 108 -15.08 -4.12 -3.35
C ASP A 108 -15.88 -5.42 -3.53
N ALA A 109 -16.36 -5.69 -4.74
CA ALA A 109 -17.03 -6.93 -5.04
C ALA A 109 -16.10 -8.16 -4.87
N TRP A 110 -14.81 -7.98 -5.17
CA TRP A 110 -13.78 -9.00 -4.94
C TRP A 110 -13.45 -9.13 -3.45
N GLU A 111 -13.24 -8.02 -2.76
CA GLU A 111 -12.99 -8.01 -1.32
C GLU A 111 -14.10 -8.73 -0.56
N ASN A 112 -15.37 -8.47 -0.91
CA ASN A 112 -16.51 -9.14 -0.30
C ASN A 112 -16.51 -10.66 -0.52
N LYS A 113 -16.03 -11.15 -1.67
CA LYS A 113 -15.89 -12.59 -1.94
C LYS A 113 -14.77 -13.24 -1.13
N PHE A 114 -13.73 -12.49 -0.78
CA PHE A 114 -12.58 -12.99 -0.02
C PHE A 114 -12.64 -12.68 1.47
N LYS A 115 -13.61 -11.87 1.94
CA LYS A 115 -13.77 -11.52 3.36
C LYS A 115 -13.81 -12.74 4.29
N TRP A 116 -14.43 -13.84 3.87
CA TRP A 116 -14.50 -15.04 4.68
C TRP A 116 -13.13 -15.70 4.89
N ILE A 117 -12.16 -15.53 3.98
CA ILE A 117 -10.80 -16.04 4.11
C ILE A 117 -9.91 -15.04 4.87
N SER A 118 -10.06 -13.73 4.60
CA SER A 118 -9.25 -12.69 5.23
C SER A 118 -9.70 -12.31 6.64
N MET A 119 -10.99 -12.47 6.96
CA MET A 119 -11.57 -12.14 8.28
C MET A 119 -10.85 -12.78 9.48
N PRO A 120 -10.49 -14.07 9.49
CA PRO A 120 -9.77 -14.64 10.62
C PRO A 120 -8.36 -14.04 10.75
N ILE A 121 -7.67 -13.78 9.65
CA ILE A 121 -6.33 -13.20 9.64
C ILE A 121 -6.38 -11.75 10.10
N LEU A 122 -7.33 -10.96 9.59
CA LEU A 122 -7.55 -9.57 10.00
C LEU A 122 -7.98 -9.47 11.48
N LYS A 123 -8.81 -10.40 11.98
CA LYS A 123 -9.16 -10.46 13.40
C LYS A 123 -7.97 -10.71 14.30
N ILE A 124 -7.06 -11.60 13.92
CA ILE A 124 -5.82 -11.86 14.66
C ILE A 124 -4.92 -10.62 14.65
N GLN A 125 -4.79 -9.96 13.49
CA GLN A 125 -3.99 -8.74 13.34
C GLN A 125 -4.62 -7.56 14.11
N HIS A 126 -5.94 -7.43 14.09
CA HIS A 126 -6.68 -6.43 14.86
C HIS A 126 -6.61 -6.71 16.36
N PHE A 127 -6.60 -7.97 16.77
CA PHE A 127 -6.42 -8.35 18.18
C PHE A 127 -5.00 -8.04 18.67
N ALA A 128 -3.99 -8.25 17.83
CA ALA A 128 -2.59 -7.90 18.13
C ALA A 128 -2.34 -6.37 18.16
N ARG A 129 -3.15 -5.59 17.41
CA ARG A 129 -3.10 -4.12 17.36
C ARG A 129 -4.21 -3.48 18.22
N ARG A 130 -4.74 -4.18 19.25
CA ARG A 130 -5.74 -3.61 20.15
C ARG A 130 -5.26 -2.28 20.70
N ASN A 131 -6.11 -1.27 20.57
CA ASN A 131 -5.92 0.06 21.13
C ASN A 131 -5.98 -0.01 22.66
N THR A 132 -4.87 -0.44 23.28
CA THR A 132 -4.70 -0.32 24.72
C THR A 132 -4.43 1.15 25.05
N GLN A 133 -4.68 1.60 26.27
CA GLN A 133 -4.38 2.98 26.68
C GLN A 133 -2.92 3.35 26.41
N ASP A 134 -1.99 2.40 26.59
CA ASP A 134 -0.56 2.61 26.31
C ASP A 134 -0.28 2.74 24.80
N GLN A 135 -0.99 1.99 23.97
CA GLN A 135 -0.84 2.10 22.50
C GLN A 135 -1.48 3.38 21.98
N ALA A 136 -2.64 3.78 22.54
CA ALA A 136 -3.27 5.06 22.21
C ALA A 136 -2.36 6.23 22.55
N LYS A 137 -1.70 6.20 23.71
CA LYS A 137 -0.73 7.21 24.12
C LYS A 137 0.45 7.28 23.14
N LYS A 138 1.06 6.14 22.80
CA LYS A 138 2.15 6.06 21.81
C LYS A 138 1.74 6.55 20.43
N ASN A 139 0.52 6.24 20.00
CA ASN A 139 0.01 6.71 18.72
C ASN A 139 -0.21 8.22 18.70
N ILE A 140 -0.69 8.80 19.82
CA ILE A 140 -0.83 10.25 19.99
C ILE A 140 0.55 10.91 20.03
N GLU A 141 1.48 10.38 20.81
CA GLU A 141 2.86 10.86 20.85
C GLU A 141 3.49 10.83 19.46
N ALA A 142 3.41 9.71 18.73
CA ALA A 142 3.92 9.60 17.36
C ALA A 142 3.24 10.57 16.38
N HIS A 143 1.96 10.86 16.56
CA HIS A 143 1.22 11.81 15.70
C HIS A 143 1.66 13.25 15.93
N TYR A 144 1.98 13.62 17.19
CA TYR A 144 2.43 14.97 17.53
C TYR A 144 3.95 15.15 17.52
N ASP A 145 4.71 14.06 17.52
CA ASP A 145 6.18 14.07 17.53
C ASP A 145 6.80 14.10 16.11
N LEU A 146 6.04 14.56 15.12
CA LEU A 146 6.51 14.74 13.75
C LEU A 146 7.57 15.84 13.60
N GLY A 147 7.84 16.56 14.69
CA GLY A 147 8.85 17.58 14.78
C GLY A 147 8.52 18.88 14.04
N ASN A 148 8.94 20.00 14.60
CA ASN A 148 8.67 21.33 14.05
C ASN A 148 9.13 21.52 12.60
N LYS A 149 10.17 20.78 12.15
CA LYS A 149 10.66 20.87 10.77
C LYS A 149 9.62 20.46 9.72
N LEU A 150 8.71 19.56 10.04
CA LEU A 150 7.62 19.19 9.16
C LEU A 150 6.55 20.27 9.16
N TYR A 151 6.12 20.69 10.35
CA TYR A 151 5.04 21.67 10.51
C TYR A 151 5.39 23.04 9.90
N THR A 152 6.62 23.51 10.02
CA THR A 152 7.08 24.77 9.42
C THR A 152 7.09 24.77 7.88
N ARG A 153 6.89 23.62 7.24
CA ARG A 153 6.83 23.53 5.76
C ARG A 153 5.45 23.83 5.19
N PHE A 154 4.39 23.68 5.99
CA PHE A 154 3.01 23.82 5.50
C PHE A 154 2.11 24.63 6.43
N LEU A 155 2.54 24.91 7.66
CA LEU A 155 1.84 25.80 8.58
C LEU A 155 2.42 27.22 8.49
N ASP A 156 1.57 28.20 8.83
CA ASP A 156 2.00 29.58 9.00
C ASP A 156 2.88 29.76 10.26
N ASN A 157 3.33 31.00 10.50
CA ASN A 157 4.18 31.32 11.63
C ASN A 157 3.53 31.11 13.00
N THR A 158 2.20 30.96 13.06
CA THR A 158 1.46 30.68 14.29
C THR A 158 1.43 29.20 14.63
N MET A 159 1.84 28.33 13.71
CA MET A 159 1.87 26.87 13.85
C MET A 159 0.49 26.28 14.22
N MET A 160 -0.60 26.92 13.85
CA MET A 160 -1.95 26.46 14.12
C MET A 160 -2.32 25.30 13.19
N TYR A 161 -2.31 24.07 13.72
CA TYR A 161 -2.65 22.85 12.98
C TYR A 161 -4.16 22.59 12.91
N LEU A 162 -4.90 22.98 13.93
CA LEU A 162 -6.36 22.88 13.99
C LEU A 162 -6.97 24.25 14.26
N SER A 163 -7.72 24.75 13.30
CA SER A 163 -8.61 25.89 13.53
C SER A 163 -9.98 25.36 13.93
N LEU A 164 -10.37 25.57 15.19
CA LEU A 164 -11.74 25.37 15.62
C LEU A 164 -12.56 26.57 15.13
N ILE A 165 -13.24 26.38 14.01
CA ILE A 165 -14.27 27.34 13.59
C ILE A 165 -15.48 27.06 14.47
N HIS A 166 -15.70 27.93 15.42
CA HIS A 166 -16.99 27.98 16.12
C HIS A 166 -18.03 28.56 15.17
N ILE A 167 -18.94 27.72 14.74
CA ILE A 167 -20.17 28.16 14.06
C ILE A 167 -21.18 28.46 15.13
#